data_b0910539a53f1c26358c7635dc0f9eb3
#
_entry.id   b0910539a53f1c26358c7635dc0f9eb3
#
_cell.length_a   1.000
_cell.length_b   1.000
_cell.length_c   1.000
_cell.angle_alpha   90.00
_cell.angle_beta   90.00
_cell.angle_gamma   90.00
#
_symmetry.space_group_name_H-M   'P 1'
#
loop_
_entity.id
_entity.type
_entity.pdbx_description
1 polymer ?
#
loop_
_entity_poly.entity_id
_entity_poly.type
_entity_poly.pdbx_seq_one_letter_code
_entity_poly.pdbx_strand_id
1 'polypeptide(L)'
;MAIQADDRLIVALDFHTMEDVKSLVEKLGESVSYYKVGMELFYSVGGEVVRWLRGQGKHVFLDLKLHDIPNTVAGGLCSLMDLGADILNVHASGGYTMMKTAADRLHAAAEERGIPCPKLIAITVLTSINQEDWAGVGQTLPIKDAVVRLAKLAKSAGLDGVVASPQEAALIREACGADFLIATPAAALKSGASHLVIGRPIRAAEDPKAAAEAILKEMETVQ
;
A
#
# COMPACT_ATOMS: atom_id res chain seq x y z
N MET A 1 26.62 11.34 9.29
CA MET A 1 25.34 12.06 9.20
C MET A 1 24.24 11.06 9.46
N ALA A 2 23.20 11.39 10.22
CA ALA A 2 22.03 10.52 10.35
C ALA A 2 21.30 10.46 9.00
N ILE A 3 20.94 9.27 8.56
CA ILE A 3 20.14 9.08 7.34
C ILE A 3 18.73 9.58 7.64
N GLN A 4 18.21 10.47 6.80
CA GLN A 4 16.85 10.99 6.96
C GLN A 4 15.84 9.98 6.42
N ALA A 5 14.68 9.86 7.08
CA ALA A 5 13.59 9.04 6.59
C ALA A 5 13.11 9.50 5.20
N ASP A 6 12.73 8.55 4.38
CA ASP A 6 12.15 8.77 3.05
C ASP A 6 10.79 8.07 2.99
N ASP A 7 9.72 8.83 2.81
CA ASP A 7 8.35 8.32 2.78
C ASP A 7 8.07 7.32 1.64
N ARG A 8 9.00 7.20 0.69
CA ARG A 8 8.95 6.16 -0.33
C ARG A 8 9.23 4.76 0.22
N LEU A 9 9.90 4.65 1.39
CA LEU A 9 10.11 3.38 2.09
C LEU A 9 8.97 3.13 3.07
N ILE A 10 8.20 2.07 2.83
CA ILE A 10 7.12 1.61 3.71
C ILE A 10 7.54 0.28 4.33
N VAL A 11 7.67 0.23 5.66
CA VAL A 11 8.03 -1.01 6.37
C VAL A 11 6.77 -1.80 6.73
N ALA A 12 6.70 -3.06 6.30
CA ALA A 12 5.56 -3.93 6.59
C ALA A 12 5.66 -4.53 8.00
N LEU A 13 4.61 -4.29 8.80
CA LEU A 13 4.45 -4.79 10.16
C LEU A 13 3.62 -6.10 10.16
N ASP A 14 4.23 -7.19 9.69
CA ASP A 14 3.56 -8.49 9.66
C ASP A 14 3.83 -9.21 11.00
N PHE A 15 3.09 -8.82 12.04
CA PHE A 15 3.13 -9.30 13.41
C PHE A 15 1.74 -9.65 13.91
N HIS A 16 1.64 -10.34 15.06
CA HIS A 16 0.39 -10.67 15.74
C HIS A 16 0.12 -9.80 16.99
N THR A 17 1.14 -9.10 17.52
CA THR A 17 1.04 -8.37 18.78
C THR A 17 1.47 -6.92 18.67
N MET A 18 0.91 -6.08 19.55
CA MET A 18 1.34 -4.68 19.68
C MET A 18 2.75 -4.56 20.24
N GLU A 19 3.19 -5.52 21.06
CA GLU A 19 4.52 -5.52 21.66
C GLU A 19 5.61 -5.66 20.59
N ASP A 20 5.45 -6.59 19.65
CA ASP A 20 6.38 -6.76 18.52
C ASP A 20 6.43 -5.52 17.62
N VAL A 21 5.26 -4.92 17.37
CA VAL A 21 5.16 -3.66 16.60
C VAL A 21 5.95 -2.55 17.28
N LYS A 22 5.70 -2.32 18.57
CA LYS A 22 6.38 -1.28 19.35
C LYS A 22 7.88 -1.50 19.37
N SER A 23 8.33 -2.73 19.62
CA SER A 23 9.74 -3.09 19.62
C SER A 23 10.43 -2.77 18.28
N LEU A 24 9.80 -3.12 17.14
CA LEU A 24 10.40 -2.81 15.83
C LEU A 24 10.40 -1.30 15.55
N VAL A 25 9.30 -0.61 15.79
CA VAL A 25 9.18 0.83 15.53
C VAL A 25 10.18 1.63 16.37
N GLU A 26 10.39 1.25 17.64
CA GLU A 26 11.39 1.86 18.52
C GLU A 26 12.83 1.63 18.01
N LYS A 27 13.14 0.41 17.55
CA LYS A 27 14.46 0.09 16.96
C LYS A 27 14.73 0.90 15.69
N LEU A 28 13.73 1.07 14.82
CA LEU A 28 13.85 1.85 13.59
C LEU A 28 13.92 3.36 13.86
N GLY A 29 13.28 3.84 14.93
CA GLY A 29 13.31 5.23 15.38
C GLY A 29 12.89 6.21 14.27
N GLU A 30 13.72 7.22 14.05
CA GLU A 30 13.47 8.27 13.05
C GLU A 30 13.94 7.87 11.63
N SER A 31 14.60 6.71 11.46
CA SER A 31 15.04 6.26 10.13
C SER A 31 13.87 5.82 9.25
N VAL A 32 12.69 5.51 9.85
CA VAL A 32 11.48 5.12 9.13
C VAL A 32 10.28 5.93 9.61
N SER A 33 9.61 6.58 8.66
CA SER A 33 8.41 7.39 8.88
C SER A 33 7.11 6.68 8.49
N TYR A 34 7.18 5.63 7.64
CA TYR A 34 6.00 5.02 7.01
C TYR A 34 5.92 3.52 7.24
N TYR A 35 4.74 3.05 7.68
CA TYR A 35 4.51 1.65 8.02
C TYR A 35 3.26 1.09 7.33
N LYS A 36 3.32 -0.18 6.91
CA LYS A 36 2.17 -0.93 6.40
C LYS A 36 1.59 -1.82 7.49
N VAL A 37 0.32 -1.66 7.78
CA VAL A 37 -0.49 -2.55 8.63
C VAL A 37 -1.31 -3.46 7.72
N GLY A 38 -0.98 -4.74 7.69
CA GLY A 38 -1.70 -5.75 6.91
C GLY A 38 -2.82 -6.43 7.68
N MET A 39 -3.52 -7.37 7.01
CA MET A 39 -4.66 -8.11 7.57
C MET A 39 -4.31 -8.87 8.86
N GLU A 40 -3.16 -9.55 8.87
CA GLU A 40 -2.71 -10.35 10.02
C GLU A 40 -2.68 -9.51 11.30
N LEU A 41 -1.96 -8.39 11.28
CA LEU A 41 -1.85 -7.50 12.43
C LEU A 41 -3.18 -6.82 12.75
N PHE A 42 -3.86 -6.30 11.74
CA PHE A 42 -5.11 -5.57 11.96
C PHE A 42 -6.20 -6.46 12.58
N TYR A 43 -6.33 -7.71 12.13
CA TYR A 43 -7.33 -8.62 12.69
C TYR A 43 -6.94 -9.13 14.08
N SER A 44 -5.66 -9.12 14.44
CA SER A 44 -5.19 -9.50 15.77
C SER A 44 -5.40 -8.40 16.82
N VAL A 45 -5.12 -7.13 16.47
CA VAL A 45 -5.09 -6.02 17.45
C VAL A 45 -6.06 -4.88 17.12
N GLY A 46 -6.75 -4.96 16.01
CA GLY A 46 -7.72 -3.94 15.59
C GLY A 46 -7.10 -2.61 15.18
N GLY A 47 -7.93 -1.56 15.19
CA GLY A 47 -7.52 -0.21 14.79
C GLY A 47 -6.59 0.51 15.78
N GLU A 48 -6.31 -0.09 16.95
CA GLU A 48 -5.41 0.49 17.95
C GLU A 48 -4.01 0.72 17.37
N VAL A 49 -3.51 -0.23 16.58
CA VAL A 49 -2.18 -0.13 15.97
C VAL A 49 -2.06 1.09 15.06
N VAL A 50 -3.09 1.39 14.27
CA VAL A 50 -3.11 2.56 13.39
C VAL A 50 -3.07 3.84 14.20
N ARG A 51 -3.95 3.97 15.20
CA ARG A 51 -3.99 5.15 16.08
C ARG A 51 -2.68 5.33 16.84
N TRP A 52 -2.07 4.25 17.31
CA TRP A 52 -0.79 4.32 18.02
C TRP A 52 0.33 4.83 17.10
N LEU A 53 0.47 4.28 15.88
CA LEU A 53 1.45 4.75 14.89
C LEU A 53 1.26 6.24 14.55
N ARG A 54 0.01 6.65 14.33
CA ARG A 54 -0.33 8.08 14.08
C ARG A 54 0.03 8.95 15.27
N GLY A 55 -0.19 8.48 16.50
CA GLY A 55 0.23 9.16 17.74
C GLY A 55 1.75 9.30 17.89
N GLN A 56 2.52 8.42 17.24
CA GLN A 56 3.99 8.53 17.13
C GLN A 56 4.45 9.41 15.96
N GLY A 57 3.55 10.09 15.27
CA GLY A 57 3.87 10.91 14.08
C GLY A 57 4.25 10.10 12.85
N LYS A 58 3.94 8.79 12.82
CA LYS A 58 4.25 7.92 11.68
C LYS A 58 3.10 7.89 10.68
N HIS A 59 3.41 7.70 9.39
CA HIS A 59 2.45 7.47 8.33
C HIS A 59 2.02 6.00 8.27
N VAL A 60 0.79 5.74 7.82
CA VAL A 60 0.22 4.39 7.79
C VAL A 60 -0.42 4.06 6.46
N PHE A 61 0.05 3.00 5.82
CA PHE A 61 -0.65 2.29 4.75
C PHE A 61 -1.44 1.13 5.37
N LEU A 62 -2.76 1.23 5.41
CA LEU A 62 -3.64 0.18 5.91
C LEU A 62 -4.04 -0.75 4.76
N ASP A 63 -3.40 -1.92 4.71
CA ASP A 63 -3.40 -2.86 3.58
C ASP A 63 -4.38 -4.03 3.82
N LEU A 64 -5.69 -3.74 3.79
CA LEU A 64 -6.75 -4.73 4.05
C LEU A 64 -7.40 -5.29 2.79
N LYS A 65 -7.09 -4.73 1.61
CA LYS A 65 -7.50 -5.25 0.30
C LYS A 65 -9.01 -5.48 0.19
N LEU A 66 -9.82 -4.44 0.48
CA LEU A 66 -11.28 -4.58 0.48
C LEU A 66 -11.80 -5.04 -0.89
N HIS A 67 -12.69 -6.01 -0.86
CA HIS A 67 -13.30 -6.59 -2.05
C HIS A 67 -14.70 -7.11 -1.69
N ASP A 68 -15.72 -6.36 -2.04
CA ASP A 68 -17.13 -6.65 -1.77
C ASP A 68 -18.01 -5.84 -2.73
N ILE A 69 -19.32 -5.87 -2.58
CA ILE A 69 -20.24 -5.01 -3.33
C ILE A 69 -19.94 -3.53 -3.04
N PRO A 70 -20.24 -2.60 -3.99
CA PRO A 70 -19.79 -1.20 -3.94
C PRO A 70 -20.08 -0.49 -2.64
N ASN A 71 -21.31 -0.61 -2.11
CA ASN A 71 -21.71 0.09 -0.89
C ASN A 71 -20.99 -0.43 0.37
N THR A 72 -20.73 -1.74 0.45
CA THR A 72 -19.98 -2.35 1.57
C THR A 72 -18.53 -1.86 1.59
N VAL A 73 -17.87 -1.85 0.42
CA VAL A 73 -16.51 -1.34 0.30
C VAL A 73 -16.44 0.14 0.67
N ALA A 74 -17.34 0.96 0.14
CA ALA A 74 -17.39 2.38 0.42
C ALA A 74 -17.61 2.68 1.92
N GLY A 75 -18.55 1.97 2.57
CA GLY A 75 -18.79 2.08 4.01
C GLY A 75 -17.59 1.65 4.85
N GLY A 76 -16.95 0.54 4.47
CA GLY A 76 -15.73 0.06 5.12
C GLY A 76 -14.58 1.06 5.05
N LEU A 77 -14.34 1.66 3.87
CA LEU A 77 -13.30 2.69 3.70
C LEU A 77 -13.56 3.93 4.55
N CYS A 78 -14.82 4.40 4.62
CA CYS A 78 -15.18 5.52 5.48
C CYS A 78 -14.92 5.23 6.97
N SER A 79 -15.15 3.99 7.42
CA SER A 79 -14.86 3.57 8.79
C SER A 79 -13.36 3.48 9.06
N LEU A 80 -12.58 3.00 8.08
CA LEU A 80 -11.12 2.90 8.18
C LEU A 80 -10.43 4.26 8.13
N MET A 81 -11.00 5.23 7.40
CA MET A 81 -10.49 6.60 7.33
C MET A 81 -10.43 7.25 8.72
N ASP A 82 -11.40 6.95 9.61
CA ASP A 82 -11.44 7.47 10.99
C ASP A 82 -10.27 7.00 11.87
N LEU A 83 -9.52 5.99 11.43
CA LEU A 83 -8.31 5.55 12.10
C LEU A 83 -7.11 6.46 11.80
N GLY A 84 -7.19 7.29 10.75
CA GLY A 84 -6.14 8.22 10.35
C GLY A 84 -5.08 7.62 9.42
N ALA A 85 -5.37 6.51 8.71
CA ALA A 85 -4.47 5.96 7.71
C ALA A 85 -4.27 6.93 6.53
N ASP A 86 -3.05 6.97 5.97
CA ASP A 86 -2.70 7.83 4.83
C ASP A 86 -2.99 7.14 3.48
N ILE A 87 -2.91 5.81 3.43
CA ILE A 87 -3.25 4.99 2.26
C ILE A 87 -4.20 3.88 2.66
N LEU A 88 -5.25 3.68 1.86
CA LEU A 88 -6.19 2.56 1.92
C LEU A 88 -6.18 1.81 0.59
N ASN A 89 -6.62 0.56 0.58
CA ASN A 89 -6.67 -0.18 -0.67
C ASN A 89 -7.90 -1.08 -0.84
N VAL A 90 -8.17 -1.35 -2.13
CA VAL A 90 -9.22 -2.26 -2.60
C VAL A 90 -8.64 -3.19 -3.67
N HIS A 91 -9.37 -4.23 -4.06
CA HIS A 91 -9.03 -5.02 -5.24
C HIS A 91 -9.58 -4.39 -6.52
N ALA A 92 -8.74 -4.23 -7.57
CA ALA A 92 -9.19 -3.74 -8.88
C ALA A 92 -10.15 -4.71 -9.57
N SER A 93 -10.06 -6.01 -9.26
CA SER A 93 -10.98 -7.05 -9.75
C SER A 93 -12.43 -6.90 -9.28
N GLY A 94 -12.70 -6.04 -8.29
CA GLY A 94 -14.05 -5.62 -7.91
C GLY A 94 -14.77 -4.78 -8.97
N GLY A 95 -14.05 -4.34 -10.01
CA GLY A 95 -14.59 -3.64 -11.17
C GLY A 95 -14.73 -2.12 -10.99
N TYR A 96 -15.04 -1.47 -12.11
CA TYR A 96 -15.13 0.00 -12.17
C TYR A 96 -16.14 0.58 -11.18
N THR A 97 -17.36 0.01 -11.12
CA THR A 97 -18.43 0.52 -10.25
C THR A 97 -18.04 0.47 -8.78
N MET A 98 -17.43 -0.63 -8.31
CA MET A 98 -16.97 -0.74 -6.94
C MET A 98 -15.91 0.31 -6.62
N MET A 99 -14.89 0.43 -7.46
CA MET A 99 -13.79 1.38 -7.26
C MET A 99 -14.28 2.84 -7.33
N LYS A 100 -15.14 3.17 -8.30
CA LYS A 100 -15.69 4.52 -8.45
C LYS A 100 -16.55 4.91 -7.26
N THR A 101 -17.47 4.03 -6.83
CA THR A 101 -18.31 4.28 -5.64
C THR A 101 -17.43 4.47 -4.39
N ALA A 102 -16.39 3.64 -4.24
CA ALA A 102 -15.43 3.72 -3.15
C ALA A 102 -14.70 5.09 -3.12
N ALA A 103 -14.15 5.52 -4.26
CA ALA A 103 -13.44 6.80 -4.37
C ALA A 103 -14.35 7.99 -4.10
N ASP A 104 -15.52 8.05 -4.73
CA ASP A 104 -16.46 9.16 -4.58
C ASP A 104 -16.93 9.29 -3.13
N ARG A 105 -17.29 8.16 -2.50
CA ARG A 105 -17.78 8.18 -1.13
C ARG A 105 -16.69 8.52 -0.12
N LEU A 106 -15.46 8.07 -0.37
CA LEU A 106 -14.31 8.40 0.49
C LEU A 106 -14.00 9.89 0.44
N HIS A 107 -13.96 10.49 -0.76
CA HIS A 107 -13.76 11.93 -0.95
C HIS A 107 -14.87 12.75 -0.28
N ALA A 108 -16.13 12.41 -0.54
CA ALA A 108 -17.26 13.10 0.08
C ALA A 108 -17.22 13.03 1.61
N ALA A 109 -16.91 11.85 2.17
CA ALA A 109 -16.82 11.69 3.61
C ALA A 109 -15.65 12.47 4.23
N ALA A 110 -14.51 12.58 3.53
CA ALA A 110 -13.37 13.38 3.98
C ALA A 110 -13.73 14.88 3.99
N GLU A 111 -14.40 15.36 2.96
CA GLU A 111 -14.89 16.73 2.87
C GLU A 111 -15.92 17.04 3.95
N GLU A 112 -16.94 16.18 4.14
CA GLU A 112 -17.96 16.30 5.20
C GLU A 112 -17.35 16.40 6.61
N ARG A 113 -16.23 15.70 6.86
CA ARG A 113 -15.53 15.65 8.16
C ARG A 113 -14.43 16.70 8.30
N GLY A 114 -14.08 17.42 7.23
CA GLY A 114 -13.00 18.41 7.23
C GLY A 114 -11.62 17.80 7.53
N ILE A 115 -11.37 16.57 7.09
CA ILE A 115 -10.09 15.86 7.30
C ILE A 115 -9.43 15.55 5.95
N PRO A 116 -8.08 15.37 5.92
CA PRO A 116 -7.39 14.95 4.71
C PRO A 116 -7.94 13.60 4.20
N CYS A 117 -8.25 13.53 2.90
CA CYS A 117 -8.66 12.28 2.28
C CYS A 117 -7.45 11.34 2.15
N PRO A 118 -7.52 10.11 2.67
CA PRO A 118 -6.46 9.14 2.44
C PRO A 118 -6.37 8.79 0.96
N LYS A 119 -5.17 8.45 0.48
CA LYS A 119 -4.98 7.91 -0.86
C LYS A 119 -5.66 6.56 -0.99
N LEU A 120 -6.44 6.38 -2.05
CA LEU A 120 -7.07 5.10 -2.36
C LEU A 120 -6.35 4.44 -3.54
N ILE A 121 -5.77 3.26 -3.31
CA ILE A 121 -5.05 2.50 -4.35
C ILE A 121 -5.67 1.13 -4.57
N ALA A 122 -5.47 0.54 -5.75
CA ALA A 122 -6.01 -0.78 -6.06
C ALA A 122 -4.93 -1.85 -6.18
N ILE A 123 -5.19 -3.03 -5.64
CA ILE A 123 -4.41 -4.23 -5.93
C ILE A 123 -4.76 -4.69 -7.34
N THR A 124 -3.77 -4.80 -8.21
CA THR A 124 -3.95 -5.31 -9.58
C THR A 124 -4.06 -6.84 -9.58
N VAL A 125 -2.95 -7.53 -9.70
CA VAL A 125 -2.83 -8.98 -9.51
C VAL A 125 -1.87 -9.22 -8.36
N LEU A 126 -2.22 -10.12 -7.44
CA LEU A 126 -1.35 -10.45 -6.31
C LEU A 126 -0.04 -11.05 -6.85
N THR A 127 1.09 -10.60 -6.31
CA THR A 127 2.43 -11.01 -6.76
C THR A 127 2.74 -12.50 -6.56
N SER A 128 1.92 -13.19 -5.75
CA SER A 128 1.99 -14.64 -5.54
C SER A 128 1.28 -15.46 -6.61
N ILE A 129 0.43 -14.83 -7.44
CA ILE A 129 -0.33 -15.52 -8.49
C ILE A 129 0.58 -15.70 -9.72
N ASN A 130 0.75 -16.96 -10.14
CA ASN A 130 1.40 -17.33 -11.41
C ASN A 130 0.37 -17.43 -12.55
N GLN A 131 0.83 -17.65 -13.79
CA GLN A 131 -0.04 -17.69 -14.95
C GLN A 131 -1.02 -18.89 -14.94
N GLU A 132 -0.67 -19.99 -14.29
CA GLU A 132 -1.53 -21.18 -14.16
C GLU A 132 -2.69 -20.89 -13.18
N ASP A 133 -2.38 -20.36 -11.99
CA ASP A 133 -3.41 -19.94 -11.01
C ASP A 133 -4.32 -18.88 -11.60
N TRP A 134 -3.75 -17.93 -12.38
CA TRP A 134 -4.49 -16.88 -13.06
C TRP A 134 -5.48 -17.43 -14.09
N ALA A 135 -5.05 -18.40 -14.88
CA ALA A 135 -5.94 -19.11 -15.81
C ALA A 135 -6.98 -19.97 -15.06
N GLY A 136 -6.58 -20.60 -13.94
CA GLY A 136 -7.45 -21.43 -13.10
C GLY A 136 -8.66 -20.67 -12.54
N VAL A 137 -8.55 -19.36 -12.33
CA VAL A 137 -9.69 -18.52 -11.92
C VAL A 137 -10.46 -17.92 -13.12
N GLY A 138 -10.28 -18.49 -14.31
CA GLY A 138 -11.02 -18.14 -15.52
C GLY A 138 -10.49 -16.91 -16.29
N GLN A 139 -9.28 -16.47 -15.99
CA GLN A 139 -8.67 -15.32 -16.66
C GLN A 139 -7.91 -15.76 -17.91
N THR A 140 -8.21 -15.12 -19.05
CA THR A 140 -7.63 -15.48 -20.35
C THR A 140 -6.47 -14.58 -20.78
N LEU A 141 -6.36 -13.36 -20.22
CA LEU A 141 -5.29 -12.45 -20.53
C LEU A 141 -4.00 -12.86 -19.81
N PRO A 142 -2.82 -12.69 -20.44
CA PRO A 142 -1.57 -12.74 -19.71
C PRO A 142 -1.55 -11.77 -18.51
N ILE A 143 -0.94 -12.18 -17.39
CA ILE A 143 -0.92 -11.36 -16.16
C ILE A 143 -0.42 -9.95 -16.45
N LYS A 144 0.65 -9.81 -17.23
CA LYS A 144 1.24 -8.52 -17.60
C LYS A 144 0.22 -7.57 -18.25
N ASP A 145 -0.59 -8.08 -19.17
CA ASP A 145 -1.61 -7.28 -19.85
C ASP A 145 -2.81 -6.98 -18.93
N ALA A 146 -3.17 -7.96 -18.10
CA ALA A 146 -4.23 -7.79 -17.10
C ALA A 146 -3.87 -6.72 -16.07
N VAL A 147 -2.62 -6.68 -15.59
CA VAL A 147 -2.14 -5.67 -14.63
C VAL A 147 -2.27 -4.25 -15.22
N VAL A 148 -1.82 -4.03 -16.45
CA VAL A 148 -1.93 -2.72 -17.11
C VAL A 148 -3.40 -2.33 -17.32
N ARG A 149 -4.26 -3.28 -17.72
CA ARG A 149 -5.70 -3.05 -17.86
C ARG A 149 -6.36 -2.67 -16.54
N LEU A 150 -6.04 -3.37 -15.47
CA LEU A 150 -6.57 -3.10 -14.13
C LEU A 150 -6.07 -1.75 -13.59
N ALA A 151 -4.81 -1.38 -13.84
CA ALA A 151 -4.28 -0.08 -13.46
C ALA A 151 -4.99 1.08 -14.19
N LYS A 152 -5.22 0.95 -15.49
CA LYS A 152 -6.01 1.93 -16.27
C LYS A 152 -7.45 2.03 -15.75
N LEU A 153 -8.06 0.89 -15.39
CA LEU A 153 -9.41 0.86 -14.84
C LEU A 153 -9.47 1.58 -13.49
N ALA A 154 -8.50 1.32 -12.60
CA ALA A 154 -8.38 2.00 -11.32
C ALA A 154 -8.23 3.52 -11.49
N LYS A 155 -7.35 3.95 -12.40
CA LYS A 155 -7.18 5.38 -12.73
C LYS A 155 -8.48 6.00 -13.24
N SER A 156 -9.19 5.34 -14.16
CA SER A 156 -10.46 5.85 -14.72
C SER A 156 -11.58 5.92 -13.67
N ALA A 157 -11.52 5.09 -12.64
CA ALA A 157 -12.43 5.12 -11.50
C ALA A 157 -12.10 6.20 -10.45
N GLY A 158 -11.00 6.95 -10.64
CA GLY A 158 -10.59 8.03 -9.74
C GLY A 158 -9.71 7.60 -8.58
N LEU A 159 -9.09 6.43 -8.65
CA LEU A 159 -8.12 6.00 -7.64
C LEU A 159 -6.77 6.69 -7.85
N ASP A 160 -6.04 6.87 -6.76
CA ASP A 160 -4.73 7.54 -6.72
C ASP A 160 -3.58 6.67 -7.24
N GLY A 161 -3.74 5.35 -7.27
CA GLY A 161 -2.68 4.44 -7.65
C GLY A 161 -3.02 2.96 -7.58
N VAL A 162 -1.96 2.16 -7.66
CA VAL A 162 -2.06 0.69 -7.59
C VAL A 162 -0.92 0.06 -6.78
N VAL A 163 -1.16 -1.17 -6.33
CA VAL A 163 -0.11 -2.11 -5.92
C VAL A 163 0.11 -3.09 -7.07
N ALA A 164 1.35 -3.26 -7.47
CA ALA A 164 1.74 -4.15 -8.57
C ALA A 164 3.15 -4.74 -8.34
N SER A 165 3.50 -5.76 -9.11
CA SER A 165 4.85 -6.31 -9.10
C SER A 165 5.87 -5.28 -9.66
N PRO A 166 7.11 -5.30 -9.19
CA PRO A 166 8.20 -4.51 -9.78
C PRO A 166 8.35 -4.66 -11.29
N GLN A 167 8.00 -5.84 -11.82
CA GLN A 167 8.14 -6.16 -13.24
C GLN A 167 7.17 -5.39 -14.13
N GLU A 168 6.02 -4.97 -13.60
CA GLU A 168 4.99 -4.22 -14.33
C GLU A 168 5.05 -2.71 -14.06
N ALA A 169 5.87 -2.24 -13.11
CA ALA A 169 5.90 -0.83 -12.70
C ALA A 169 6.16 0.14 -13.87
N ALA A 170 7.11 -0.16 -14.74
CA ALA A 170 7.41 0.67 -15.91
C ALA A 170 6.24 0.76 -16.89
N LEU A 171 5.56 -0.35 -17.16
CA LEU A 171 4.39 -0.39 -18.04
C LEU A 171 3.21 0.39 -17.47
N ILE A 172 2.99 0.28 -16.15
CA ILE A 172 1.95 1.03 -15.47
C ILE A 172 2.28 2.53 -15.50
N ARG A 173 3.56 2.89 -15.27
CA ARG A 173 4.03 4.28 -15.34
C ARG A 173 3.78 4.89 -16.72
N GLU A 174 4.12 4.18 -17.78
CA GLU A 174 3.84 4.59 -19.15
C GLU A 174 2.34 4.74 -19.42
N ALA A 175 1.54 3.78 -18.95
CA ALA A 175 0.11 3.72 -19.22
C ALA A 175 -0.73 4.70 -18.38
N CYS A 176 -0.26 5.02 -17.16
CA CYS A 176 -1.02 5.80 -16.18
C CYS A 176 -0.41 7.18 -15.86
N GLY A 177 0.80 7.48 -16.33
CA GLY A 177 1.45 8.79 -16.16
C GLY A 177 2.22 8.93 -14.85
N ALA A 178 2.91 10.09 -14.70
CA ALA A 178 3.89 10.34 -13.64
C ALA A 178 3.28 10.41 -12.23
N ASP A 179 2.10 10.98 -12.11
CA ASP A 179 1.45 11.26 -10.81
C ASP A 179 0.73 10.03 -10.21
N PHE A 180 0.57 8.96 -11.00
CA PHE A 180 -0.12 7.76 -10.54
C PHE A 180 0.75 6.97 -9.59
N LEU A 181 0.29 6.74 -8.36
CA LEU A 181 1.05 6.07 -7.31
C LEU A 181 1.22 4.57 -7.64
N ILE A 182 2.44 4.07 -7.55
CA ILE A 182 2.75 2.66 -7.77
C ILE A 182 3.52 2.16 -6.55
N ALA A 183 2.85 1.35 -5.72
CA ALA A 183 3.47 0.68 -4.59
C ALA A 183 3.89 -0.75 -4.99
N THR A 184 5.14 -1.12 -4.69
CA THR A 184 5.67 -2.45 -5.03
C THR A 184 6.26 -3.15 -3.82
N PRO A 185 6.05 -4.46 -3.66
CA PRO A 185 6.81 -5.26 -2.71
C PRO A 185 8.23 -5.49 -3.28
N ALA A 186 9.25 -4.93 -2.66
CA ALA A 186 10.67 -5.01 -3.01
C ALA A 186 11.25 -3.87 -3.89
N ALA A 187 12.59 -3.83 -3.99
CA ALA A 187 13.37 -2.73 -4.60
C ALA A 187 13.08 -2.55 -6.11
N ALA A 188 12.26 -1.57 -6.46
CA ALA A 188 11.83 -1.30 -7.83
C ALA A 188 11.72 0.18 -8.19
N LEU A 189 12.37 1.07 -7.46
CA LEU A 189 12.33 2.52 -7.78
C LEU A 189 12.86 2.80 -9.18
N LYS A 190 13.93 2.12 -9.59
CA LYS A 190 14.50 2.23 -10.96
C LYS A 190 13.50 1.84 -12.06
N SER A 191 12.47 1.07 -11.72
CA SER A 191 11.43 0.64 -12.64
C SER A 191 10.19 1.53 -12.64
N GLY A 192 10.24 2.71 -11.99
CA GLY A 192 9.13 3.67 -11.96
C GLY A 192 8.15 3.51 -10.80
N ALA A 193 8.46 2.69 -9.79
CA ALA A 193 7.68 2.62 -8.56
C ALA A 193 7.77 3.93 -7.76
N SER A 194 6.69 4.30 -7.09
CA SER A 194 6.64 5.48 -6.20
C SER A 194 7.01 5.10 -4.76
N HIS A 195 6.62 3.90 -4.31
CA HIS A 195 6.84 3.43 -2.95
C HIS A 195 7.31 1.98 -2.96
N LEU A 196 8.20 1.67 -2.02
CA LEU A 196 8.68 0.33 -1.74
C LEU A 196 8.07 -0.19 -0.46
N VAL A 197 7.39 -1.32 -0.49
CA VAL A 197 6.84 -1.99 0.70
C VAL A 197 7.76 -3.15 1.08
N ILE A 198 8.52 -3.00 2.14
CA ILE A 198 9.54 -3.98 2.54
C ILE A 198 9.21 -4.55 3.92
N GLY A 199 9.13 -5.86 4.01
CA GLY A 199 8.83 -6.59 5.25
C GLY A 199 10.02 -7.36 5.79
N ARG A 200 10.11 -8.65 5.42
CA ARG A 200 11.08 -9.61 5.95
C ARG A 200 12.54 -9.13 5.93
N PRO A 201 13.07 -8.48 4.86
CA PRO A 201 14.45 -8.02 4.84
C PRO A 201 14.82 -7.05 5.96
N ILE A 202 13.87 -6.27 6.46
CA ILE A 202 14.07 -5.36 7.59
C ILE A 202 13.70 -6.05 8.90
N ARG A 203 12.49 -6.61 8.97
CA ARG A 203 11.92 -7.19 10.20
C ARG A 203 12.72 -8.36 10.76
N ALA A 204 13.29 -9.20 9.89
CA ALA A 204 14.06 -10.39 10.29
C ALA A 204 15.58 -10.16 10.29
N ALA A 205 16.04 -8.94 10.08
CA ALA A 205 17.46 -8.60 10.16
C ALA A 205 17.93 -8.64 11.62
N GLU A 206 19.19 -8.97 11.85
CA GLU A 206 19.83 -8.91 13.16
C GLU A 206 19.83 -7.46 13.70
N ASP A 207 20.10 -6.49 12.81
CA ASP A 207 19.93 -5.05 13.05
C ASP A 207 18.92 -4.46 12.04
N PRO A 208 17.63 -4.36 12.42
CA PRO A 208 16.59 -3.81 11.54
C PRO A 208 16.85 -2.37 11.11
N LYS A 209 17.47 -1.55 11.98
CA LYS A 209 17.77 -0.16 11.67
C LYS A 209 18.85 -0.07 10.60
N ALA A 210 19.96 -0.79 10.76
CA ALA A 210 21.02 -0.83 9.76
C ALA A 210 20.50 -1.36 8.40
N ALA A 211 19.60 -2.36 8.41
CA ALA A 211 18.97 -2.88 7.19
C ALA A 211 18.10 -1.82 6.50
N ALA A 212 17.29 -1.06 7.25
CA ALA A 212 16.47 0.02 6.70
C ALA A 212 17.34 1.16 6.14
N GLU A 213 18.37 1.57 6.86
CA GLU A 213 19.30 2.61 6.43
C GLU A 213 20.10 2.23 5.18
N ALA A 214 20.47 0.96 5.02
CA ALA A 214 21.11 0.47 3.80
C ALA A 214 20.18 0.61 2.58
N ILE A 215 18.89 0.27 2.75
CA ILE A 215 17.89 0.44 1.69
C ILE A 215 17.68 1.92 1.36
N LEU A 216 17.55 2.79 2.37
CA LEU A 216 17.42 4.24 2.16
C LEU A 216 18.60 4.81 1.38
N LYS A 217 19.81 4.35 1.68
CA LYS A 217 21.02 4.77 0.94
C LYS A 217 20.99 4.31 -0.53
N GLU A 218 20.49 3.11 -0.81
CA GLU A 218 20.28 2.67 -2.20
C GLU A 218 19.24 3.53 -2.91
N MET A 219 18.17 3.94 -2.19
CA MET A 219 17.11 4.80 -2.74
C MET A 219 17.61 6.19 -3.13
N GLU A 220 18.58 6.76 -2.40
CA GLU A 220 19.19 8.06 -2.73
C GLU A 220 19.91 8.04 -4.09
N THR A 221 20.39 6.87 -4.55
CA THR A 221 21.08 6.72 -5.84
C THR A 221 20.13 6.66 -7.03
N VAL A 222 18.83 6.62 -6.77
CA VAL A 222 17.75 6.52 -7.77
C VAL A 222 16.93 7.82 -7.73
N GLN A 223 17.48 8.85 -8.39
CA GLN A 223 16.76 10.10 -8.72
C GLN A 223 16.30 10.07 -10.17
#